data_0be7e4600e5a43e64352c41892aa6215
#
_entry.id   0be7e4600e5a43e64352c41892aa6215
#
_cell.length_a   1.000
_cell.length_b   1.000
_cell.length_c   1.000
_cell.angle_alpha   90.00
_cell.angle_beta   90.00
_cell.angle_gamma   90.00
#
_symmetry.space_group_name_H-M   'P 1'
#
loop_
_entity.id
_entity.type
_entity.pdbx_description
1 polymer ?
#
loop_
_entity_poly.entity_id
_entity_poly.type
_entity_poly.pdbx_seq_one_letter_code
_entity_poly.pdbx_strand_id
1 'polypeptide(L)'
;KVNARVNETQSIMLFQEKAAKELLEFNNRREGPILEADQKFFFELVKNIPDNNLSNWSVGTPILRTKSSKVMLSKLTNANLIYKGDIHEQISLDAINKLNSIFLYWSSRFQDEKNNFYFFDYDLDNSLLALFDKNKIIKLDIYNLFMQSTNSHHALGGSNRKFYWNSIENYFEPIAYDANPDISRDFSTTTTLKARYPFSIFYDEAFEKLKEELSNINTKKLKNDLSFLGIIMPEEAVKEKINKIKVNLDLINQNYNKVKNQDLAIHNQYKYKENILEHFNKNLKEVDPKALLIKHNNSDLFKCEIYLKNCEFFDISKSDLIKLLEGELVIKNTNYQYVGQNLDLKALSQKGNYFSKKFLNSTIFYENGIVLEADQIKNEIIINQKEIGARVYILNGNLIDTTIIFNGVETFANIEPQNYPIDLKGLTGCLSLINMKIENLKISATNSNCEDAVNVINSKGSIKKVFIGKSYSDGLDVDFSELKIDEIEILNSVNDC
;
A
#
# COMPACT_ATOMS: atom_id res chain seq x y z
N LYS A 1 -7.77 -15.75 -19.16
CA LYS A 1 -9.04 -15.91 -19.89
C LYS A 1 -9.57 -17.31 -19.62
N VAL A 2 -10.84 -17.43 -19.30
CA VAL A 2 -11.50 -18.72 -19.04
C VAL A 2 -12.66 -18.90 -20.01
N ASN A 3 -12.91 -20.15 -20.42
CA ASN A 3 -14.16 -20.47 -21.08
C ASN A 3 -15.24 -20.57 -20.01
N ALA A 4 -16.22 -19.70 -20.08
CA ALA A 4 -17.32 -19.69 -19.13
C ALA A 4 -18.66 -19.85 -19.85
N ARG A 5 -19.59 -20.53 -19.21
CA ARG A 5 -20.99 -20.65 -19.67
C ARG A 5 -21.89 -20.01 -18.63
N VAL A 6 -22.59 -18.97 -19.05
CA VAL A 6 -23.56 -18.26 -18.20
C VAL A 6 -24.89 -18.22 -18.96
N ASN A 7 -25.95 -18.74 -18.37
CA ASN A 7 -27.28 -18.76 -18.98
C ASN A 7 -27.26 -19.24 -20.44
N GLU A 8 -26.65 -20.43 -20.67
CA GLU A 8 -26.49 -21.06 -21.98
C GLU A 8 -25.56 -20.35 -22.97
N THR A 9 -25.11 -19.15 -22.70
CA THR A 9 -24.10 -18.46 -23.53
C THR A 9 -22.70 -18.93 -23.16
N GLN A 10 -21.99 -19.52 -24.11
CA GLN A 10 -20.57 -19.86 -23.94
C GLN A 10 -19.70 -18.72 -24.47
N SER A 11 -18.77 -18.25 -23.68
CA SER A 11 -17.89 -17.13 -24.03
C SER A 11 -16.52 -17.29 -23.37
N ILE A 12 -15.54 -16.58 -23.93
CA ILE A 12 -14.23 -16.40 -23.29
C ILE A 12 -14.35 -15.19 -22.37
N MET A 13 -14.22 -15.42 -21.07
CA MET A 13 -14.26 -14.37 -20.06
C MET A 13 -12.87 -14.09 -19.49
N LEU A 14 -12.64 -12.87 -19.06
CA LEU A 14 -11.49 -12.51 -18.26
C LEU A 14 -11.78 -12.90 -16.81
N PHE A 15 -10.97 -13.81 -16.26
CA PHE A 15 -10.95 -14.05 -14.83
C PHE A 15 -10.00 -13.04 -14.18
N GLN A 16 -10.48 -12.31 -13.20
CA GLN A 16 -9.70 -11.39 -12.41
C GLN A 16 -9.89 -11.73 -10.93
N GLU A 17 -8.78 -11.92 -10.24
CA GLU A 17 -8.80 -12.18 -8.81
C GLU A 17 -9.29 -10.94 -8.06
N LYS A 18 -10.15 -11.13 -7.06
CA LYS A 18 -10.56 -10.06 -6.17
C LYS A 18 -9.35 -9.61 -5.37
N ALA A 19 -9.14 -8.30 -5.27
CA ALA A 19 -8.13 -7.75 -4.38
C ALA A 19 -8.58 -7.96 -2.91
N ALA A 20 -8.14 -9.05 -2.32
CA ALA A 20 -8.50 -9.52 -0.98
C ALA A 20 -7.28 -10.19 -0.32
N LYS A 21 -7.49 -10.85 0.82
CA LYS A 21 -6.45 -11.54 1.60
C LYS A 21 -5.61 -12.49 0.75
N GLU A 22 -6.25 -13.33 -0.06
CA GLU A 22 -5.60 -14.36 -0.88
C GLU A 22 -4.59 -13.75 -1.87
N LEU A 23 -4.94 -12.62 -2.50
CA LEU A 23 -4.02 -11.89 -3.37
C LEU A 23 -2.79 -11.39 -2.60
N LEU A 24 -2.98 -10.89 -1.39
CA LEU A 24 -1.88 -10.41 -0.55
C LEU A 24 -0.95 -11.55 -0.16
N GLU A 25 -1.50 -12.66 0.33
CA GLU A 25 -0.74 -13.85 0.73
C GLU A 25 0.02 -14.47 -0.44
N PHE A 26 -0.61 -14.58 -1.62
CA PHE A 26 0.07 -15.06 -2.83
C PHE A 26 1.28 -14.19 -3.21
N ASN A 27 1.26 -12.91 -2.88
CA ASN A 27 2.36 -11.97 -3.09
C ASN A 27 3.24 -11.77 -1.86
N ASN A 28 3.23 -12.70 -0.90
CA ASN A 28 4.00 -12.64 0.34
C ASN A 28 3.75 -11.35 1.14
N ARG A 29 2.49 -10.95 1.22
CA ARG A 29 2.03 -9.81 2.01
C ARG A 29 1.08 -10.30 3.08
N ARG A 30 1.26 -9.81 4.30
CA ARG A 30 0.29 -10.03 5.37
C ARG A 30 -1.03 -9.33 5.05
N GLU A 31 -2.10 -9.84 5.60
CA GLU A 31 -3.41 -9.23 5.45
C GLU A 31 -3.41 -7.79 6.02
N GLY A 32 -3.97 -6.87 5.28
CA GLY A 32 -4.06 -5.47 5.65
C GLY A 32 -5.03 -4.70 4.75
N PRO A 33 -5.21 -3.39 5.00
CA PRO A 33 -6.16 -2.58 4.26
C PRO A 33 -5.82 -2.50 2.77
N ILE A 34 -6.85 -2.72 1.93
CA ILE A 34 -6.79 -2.50 0.49
C ILE A 34 -7.73 -1.34 0.16
N LEU A 35 -7.19 -0.34 -0.51
CA LEU A 35 -7.89 0.91 -0.79
C LEU A 35 -7.96 1.19 -2.29
N GLU A 36 -9.01 1.90 -2.66
CA GLU A 36 -9.18 2.44 -4.01
C GLU A 36 -9.84 3.82 -3.94
N ALA A 37 -9.83 4.55 -5.06
CA ALA A 37 -10.59 5.79 -5.16
C ALA A 37 -12.10 5.51 -5.14
N ASP A 38 -12.85 6.32 -4.39
CA ASP A 38 -14.31 6.29 -4.44
C ASP A 38 -14.80 7.09 -5.65
N GLN A 39 -15.37 6.40 -6.62
CA GLN A 39 -15.90 6.99 -7.85
C GLN A 39 -17.36 7.46 -7.71
N LYS A 40 -17.93 7.48 -6.51
CA LYS A 40 -19.33 7.79 -6.27
C LYS A 40 -19.75 9.12 -6.92
N PHE A 41 -18.98 10.16 -6.68
CA PHE A 41 -19.28 11.48 -7.27
C PHE A 41 -19.22 11.48 -8.79
N PHE A 42 -18.32 10.73 -9.39
CA PHE A 42 -18.27 10.60 -10.85
C PHE A 42 -19.58 9.97 -11.38
N PHE A 43 -20.02 8.86 -10.79
CA PHE A 43 -21.24 8.20 -11.23
C PHE A 43 -22.49 9.02 -10.95
N GLU A 44 -22.55 9.78 -9.85
CA GLU A 44 -23.65 10.70 -9.59
C GLU A 44 -23.72 11.83 -10.63
N LEU A 45 -22.58 12.38 -11.05
CA LEU A 45 -22.53 13.35 -12.13
C LEU A 45 -23.00 12.74 -13.47
N VAL A 46 -22.61 11.49 -13.76
CA VAL A 46 -23.01 10.79 -14.98
C VAL A 46 -24.52 10.54 -15.01
N LYS A 47 -25.14 10.14 -13.89
CA LYS A 47 -26.58 9.92 -13.78
C LYS A 47 -27.42 11.17 -14.12
N ASN A 48 -26.87 12.36 -13.87
CA ASN A 48 -27.54 13.64 -14.14
C ASN A 48 -27.40 14.10 -15.60
N ILE A 49 -26.74 13.32 -16.48
CA ILE A 49 -26.69 13.63 -17.91
C ILE A 49 -28.00 13.18 -18.54
N PRO A 50 -28.74 14.07 -19.23
CA PRO A 50 -29.94 13.67 -19.96
C PRO A 50 -29.64 12.58 -21.00
N ASP A 51 -30.51 11.56 -21.11
CA ASP A 51 -30.35 10.44 -22.02
C ASP A 51 -30.10 10.83 -23.48
N ASN A 52 -30.65 11.97 -23.90
CA ASN A 52 -30.49 12.51 -25.28
C ASN A 52 -29.05 12.94 -25.57
N ASN A 53 -28.20 13.09 -24.57
CA ASN A 53 -26.79 13.50 -24.68
C ASN A 53 -25.79 12.37 -24.50
N LEU A 54 -26.24 11.12 -24.40
CA LEU A 54 -25.35 9.97 -24.30
C LEU A 54 -24.44 9.79 -25.53
N SER A 55 -24.86 10.31 -26.71
CA SER A 55 -23.99 10.36 -27.90
C SER A 55 -22.79 11.31 -27.73
N ASN A 56 -22.86 12.28 -26.78
CA ASN A 56 -21.78 13.19 -26.44
C ASN A 56 -20.94 12.70 -25.23
N TRP A 57 -21.06 11.42 -24.86
CA TRP A 57 -20.34 10.81 -23.75
C TRP A 57 -18.84 11.02 -23.83
N SER A 58 -18.28 10.89 -25.04
CA SER A 58 -16.84 11.08 -25.27
C SER A 58 -16.36 12.52 -24.99
N VAL A 59 -17.23 13.51 -25.11
CA VAL A 59 -16.90 14.94 -24.89
C VAL A 59 -17.18 15.38 -23.45
N GLY A 60 -18.29 14.91 -22.87
CA GLY A 60 -18.69 15.25 -21.50
C GLY A 60 -17.88 14.55 -20.41
N THR A 61 -17.45 13.31 -20.67
CA THR A 61 -16.73 12.46 -19.71
C THR A 61 -15.44 13.08 -19.15
N PRO A 62 -14.56 13.72 -19.96
CA PRO A 62 -13.35 14.36 -19.44
C PRO A 62 -13.67 15.50 -18.45
N ILE A 63 -14.70 16.30 -18.72
CA ILE A 63 -15.12 17.42 -17.85
C ILE A 63 -15.66 16.85 -16.53
N LEU A 64 -16.49 15.82 -16.58
CA LEU A 64 -17.03 15.18 -15.39
C LEU A 64 -15.94 14.51 -14.53
N ARG A 65 -14.99 13.85 -15.17
CA ARG A 65 -13.82 13.29 -14.50
C ARG A 65 -12.98 14.35 -13.82
N THR A 66 -12.72 15.45 -14.51
CA THR A 66 -11.98 16.57 -13.93
C THR A 66 -12.68 17.14 -12.70
N LYS A 67 -14.01 17.29 -12.75
CA LYS A 67 -14.79 17.76 -11.59
C LYS A 67 -14.75 16.76 -10.43
N SER A 68 -14.99 15.48 -10.70
CA SER A 68 -14.98 14.44 -9.66
C SER A 68 -13.59 14.22 -9.05
N SER A 69 -12.52 14.34 -9.83
CA SER A 69 -11.14 14.20 -9.34
C SER A 69 -10.77 15.29 -8.33
N LYS A 70 -11.41 16.46 -8.38
CA LYS A 70 -11.18 17.55 -7.41
C LYS A 70 -11.73 17.25 -6.01
N VAL A 71 -12.59 16.27 -5.88
CA VAL A 71 -13.23 15.85 -4.63
C VAL A 71 -13.05 14.35 -4.35
N MET A 72 -12.08 13.75 -5.00
CA MET A 72 -11.83 12.31 -4.85
C MET A 72 -11.39 11.99 -3.43
N LEU A 73 -12.05 11.01 -2.84
CA LEU A 73 -11.69 10.38 -1.58
C LEU A 73 -11.41 8.89 -1.84
N SER A 74 -10.84 8.22 -0.89
CA SER A 74 -10.62 6.78 -0.94
C SER A 74 -11.69 6.01 -0.18
N LYS A 75 -11.80 4.72 -0.50
CA LYS A 75 -12.60 3.75 0.24
C LYS A 75 -11.82 2.44 0.43
N LEU A 76 -12.23 1.64 1.40
CA LEU A 76 -11.71 0.29 1.60
C LEU A 76 -12.44 -0.70 0.69
N THR A 77 -11.71 -1.66 0.14
CA THR A 77 -12.30 -2.78 -0.62
C THR A 77 -12.49 -4.02 0.23
N ASN A 78 -11.85 -4.07 1.39
CA ASN A 78 -11.88 -5.17 2.35
C ASN A 78 -12.17 -4.69 3.78
N ALA A 79 -13.14 -3.80 3.96
CA ALA A 79 -13.48 -3.20 5.25
C ALA A 79 -13.90 -4.22 6.32
N ASN A 80 -14.27 -5.44 5.94
CA ASN A 80 -14.53 -6.54 6.86
C ASN A 80 -13.32 -6.88 7.76
N LEU A 81 -12.11 -6.45 7.39
CA LEU A 81 -10.92 -6.53 8.23
C LEU A 81 -11.15 -5.92 9.62
N ILE A 82 -11.99 -4.91 9.74
CA ILE A 82 -12.35 -4.22 11.00
C ILE A 82 -13.01 -5.16 12.01
N TYR A 83 -13.71 -6.22 11.56
CA TYR A 83 -14.29 -7.21 12.47
C TYR A 83 -13.27 -8.04 13.25
N LYS A 84 -12.00 -8.05 12.81
CA LYS A 84 -10.93 -8.79 13.49
C LYS A 84 -10.46 -8.15 14.79
N GLY A 85 -10.84 -6.89 15.05
CA GLY A 85 -10.56 -6.20 16.31
C GLY A 85 -10.17 -4.74 16.15
N ASP A 86 -9.98 -4.07 17.28
CA ASP A 86 -9.78 -2.62 17.34
C ASP A 86 -8.49 -2.16 16.67
N ILE A 87 -7.42 -2.97 16.74
CA ILE A 87 -6.17 -2.65 16.06
C ILE A 87 -6.33 -2.69 14.53
N HIS A 88 -7.06 -3.66 14.00
CA HIS A 88 -7.36 -3.71 12.57
C HIS A 88 -8.22 -2.52 12.13
N GLU A 89 -9.14 -2.06 12.98
CA GLU A 89 -9.89 -0.84 12.76
C GLU A 89 -8.97 0.38 12.72
N GLN A 90 -8.07 0.53 13.70
CA GLN A 90 -7.10 1.63 13.73
C GLN A 90 -6.17 1.64 12.53
N ILE A 91 -5.63 0.48 12.12
CA ILE A 91 -4.79 0.36 10.90
C ILE A 91 -5.59 0.77 9.66
N SER A 92 -6.86 0.37 9.57
CA SER A 92 -7.72 0.69 8.43
C SER A 92 -8.06 2.18 8.38
N LEU A 93 -8.37 2.78 9.53
CA LEU A 93 -8.63 4.23 9.64
C LEU A 93 -7.38 5.05 9.35
N ASP A 94 -6.20 4.63 9.81
CA ASP A 94 -4.92 5.29 9.49
C ASP A 94 -4.65 5.26 7.98
N ALA A 95 -4.85 4.10 7.34
CA ALA A 95 -4.66 3.94 5.90
C ALA A 95 -5.58 4.86 5.08
N ILE A 96 -6.88 4.88 5.38
CA ILE A 96 -7.84 5.70 4.63
C ILE A 96 -7.61 7.19 4.90
N ASN A 97 -7.25 7.59 6.12
CA ASN A 97 -6.90 8.96 6.47
C ASN A 97 -5.71 9.46 5.64
N LYS A 98 -4.66 8.66 5.53
CA LYS A 98 -3.46 8.99 4.75
C LYS A 98 -3.78 9.10 3.27
N LEU A 99 -4.52 8.14 2.69
CA LEU A 99 -4.83 8.18 1.27
C LEU A 99 -5.78 9.33 0.92
N ASN A 100 -6.77 9.63 1.78
CA ASN A 100 -7.63 10.80 1.61
C ASN A 100 -6.82 12.10 1.66
N SER A 101 -5.87 12.21 2.58
CA SER A 101 -4.97 13.36 2.63
C SER A 101 -4.18 13.50 1.32
N ILE A 102 -3.63 12.40 0.79
CA ILE A 102 -2.89 12.38 -0.47
C ILE A 102 -3.79 12.83 -1.63
N PHE A 103 -5.00 12.30 -1.74
CA PHE A 103 -5.94 12.70 -2.80
C PHE A 103 -6.34 14.17 -2.71
N LEU A 104 -6.60 14.69 -1.53
CA LEU A 104 -6.95 16.08 -1.33
C LEU A 104 -5.79 17.03 -1.63
N TYR A 105 -4.57 16.67 -1.21
CA TYR A 105 -3.37 17.43 -1.58
C TYR A 105 -3.12 17.39 -3.08
N TRP A 106 -3.24 16.22 -3.69
CA TRP A 106 -3.11 16.08 -5.13
C TRP A 106 -4.14 16.94 -5.88
N SER A 107 -5.41 16.91 -5.48
CA SER A 107 -6.47 17.71 -6.13
C SER A 107 -6.28 19.20 -5.93
N SER A 108 -5.66 19.66 -4.84
CA SER A 108 -5.42 21.08 -4.56
C SER A 108 -4.41 21.75 -5.50
N ARG A 109 -3.60 20.96 -6.23
CA ARG A 109 -2.65 21.48 -7.24
C ARG A 109 -3.34 22.13 -8.44
N PHE A 110 -4.56 21.72 -8.76
CA PHE A 110 -5.20 21.97 -10.06
C PHE A 110 -6.09 23.19 -10.10
N GLN A 111 -5.71 24.29 -9.44
CA GLN A 111 -6.57 25.49 -9.36
C GLN A 111 -6.36 26.53 -10.47
N ASP A 112 -5.45 26.36 -11.39
CA ASP A 112 -5.30 27.33 -12.48
C ASP A 112 -6.29 27.02 -13.60
N GLU A 113 -7.47 27.64 -13.51
CA GLU A 113 -8.57 27.55 -14.49
C GLU A 113 -8.20 28.03 -15.92
N LYS A 114 -7.04 28.66 -16.05
CA LYS A 114 -6.57 29.21 -17.35
C LYS A 114 -5.86 28.20 -18.23
N ASN A 115 -5.39 27.13 -17.67
CA ASN A 115 -4.75 26.05 -18.43
C ASN A 115 -5.73 24.90 -18.56
N ASN A 116 -6.34 24.76 -19.73
CA ASN A 116 -7.17 23.61 -20.15
C ASN A 116 -6.34 22.31 -20.21
N PHE A 117 -5.62 21.97 -19.16
CA PHE A 117 -4.99 20.68 -19.03
C PHE A 117 -6.09 19.67 -18.65
N TYR A 118 -6.40 18.80 -19.57
CA TYR A 118 -7.17 17.61 -19.31
C TYR A 118 -6.33 16.72 -18.37
N PHE A 119 -6.57 16.85 -17.07
CA PHE A 119 -5.96 15.97 -16.08
C PHE A 119 -6.57 14.61 -16.25
N PHE A 120 -5.80 13.73 -16.83
CA PHE A 120 -6.09 12.32 -16.72
C PHE A 120 -5.66 11.85 -15.34
N ASP A 121 -6.40 10.90 -14.82
CA ASP A 121 -6.30 10.26 -13.52
C ASP A 121 -4.90 9.66 -13.20
N TYR A 122 -3.86 9.93 -13.98
CA TYR A 122 -2.55 9.25 -13.92
C TYR A 122 -1.53 9.93 -13.01
N ASP A 123 -1.86 11.08 -12.44
CA ASP A 123 -0.85 12.00 -11.89
C ASP A 123 -0.71 11.96 -10.37
N LEU A 124 -1.07 10.84 -9.71
CA LEU A 124 -0.79 10.70 -8.28
C LEU A 124 0.71 10.77 -8.03
N ASP A 125 1.12 11.70 -7.19
CA ASP A 125 2.52 11.93 -6.84
C ASP A 125 3.09 10.75 -6.04
N ASN A 126 4.01 10.01 -6.64
CA ASN A 126 4.68 8.89 -5.98
C ASN A 126 5.41 9.31 -4.71
N SER A 127 5.82 10.57 -4.59
CA SER A 127 6.44 11.08 -3.35
C SER A 127 5.44 11.08 -2.19
N LEU A 128 4.18 11.42 -2.46
CA LEU A 128 3.12 11.36 -1.44
C LEU A 128 2.75 9.91 -1.10
N LEU A 129 2.58 9.04 -2.09
CA LEU A 129 2.27 7.62 -1.87
C LEU A 129 3.36 6.88 -1.10
N ALA A 130 4.61 7.27 -1.30
CA ALA A 130 5.79 6.75 -0.62
C ALA A 130 6.09 7.46 0.71
N LEU A 131 5.26 8.41 1.13
CA LEU A 131 5.48 9.25 2.31
C LEU A 131 6.89 9.85 2.36
N PHE A 132 7.36 10.30 1.20
CA PHE A 132 8.68 10.94 0.99
C PHE A 132 9.90 10.03 1.19
N ASP A 133 9.74 8.71 1.29
CA ASP A 133 10.87 7.78 1.35
C ASP A 133 11.43 7.52 -0.05
N LYS A 134 12.72 7.86 -0.27
CA LYS A 134 13.40 7.73 -1.57
C LYS A 134 13.26 6.33 -2.18
N ASN A 135 13.54 5.28 -1.40
CA ASN A 135 13.56 3.91 -1.93
C ASN A 135 12.17 3.46 -2.37
N LYS A 136 11.14 3.91 -1.68
CA LYS A 136 9.74 3.63 -2.00
C LYS A 136 9.26 4.43 -3.20
N ILE A 137 9.69 5.68 -3.33
CA ILE A 137 9.45 6.49 -4.53
C ILE A 137 10.01 5.76 -5.76
N ILE A 138 11.24 5.26 -5.68
CA ILE A 138 11.87 4.49 -6.77
C ILE A 138 11.07 3.22 -7.09
N LYS A 139 10.60 2.47 -6.09
CA LYS A 139 9.74 1.29 -6.30
C LYS A 139 8.44 1.66 -7.04
N LEU A 140 7.82 2.78 -6.68
CA LEU A 140 6.60 3.26 -7.33
C LEU A 140 6.86 3.77 -8.76
N ASP A 141 7.99 4.42 -8.99
CA ASP A 141 8.41 4.84 -10.35
C ASP A 141 8.69 3.62 -11.23
N ILE A 142 9.33 2.57 -10.71
CA ILE A 142 9.52 1.29 -11.41
C ILE A 142 8.16 0.69 -11.80
N TYR A 143 7.20 0.65 -10.88
CA TYR A 143 5.85 0.16 -11.16
C TYR A 143 5.19 0.98 -12.28
N ASN A 144 5.23 2.31 -12.18
CA ASN A 144 4.65 3.19 -13.21
C ASN A 144 5.31 2.99 -14.58
N LEU A 145 6.65 2.89 -14.64
CA LEU A 145 7.41 2.63 -15.86
C LEU A 145 7.06 1.27 -16.46
N PHE A 146 6.94 0.23 -15.63
CA PHE A 146 6.55 -1.10 -16.08
C PHE A 146 5.13 -1.10 -16.67
N MET A 147 4.16 -0.49 -15.98
CA MET A 147 2.80 -0.36 -16.48
C MET A 147 2.74 0.38 -17.82
N GLN A 148 3.54 1.45 -17.97
CA GLN A 148 3.63 2.19 -19.22
C GLN A 148 4.27 1.38 -20.34
N SER A 149 5.38 0.69 -20.06
CA SER A 149 6.11 -0.11 -21.06
C SER A 149 5.32 -1.32 -21.56
N THR A 150 4.32 -1.76 -20.79
CA THR A 150 3.37 -2.81 -21.17
C THR A 150 2.06 -2.26 -21.76
N ASN A 151 1.96 -0.96 -21.98
CA ASN A 151 0.75 -0.24 -22.37
C ASN A 151 -0.45 -0.46 -21.41
N SER A 152 -0.17 -0.67 -20.14
CA SER A 152 -1.15 -0.91 -19.06
C SER A 152 -1.62 0.40 -18.41
N HIS A 153 -1.84 1.42 -19.21
CA HIS A 153 -2.16 2.78 -18.71
C HIS A 153 -3.42 2.83 -17.85
N HIS A 154 -4.37 1.93 -18.09
CA HIS A 154 -5.64 1.89 -17.36
C HIS A 154 -5.43 1.66 -15.86
N ALA A 155 -4.45 0.84 -15.48
CA ALA A 155 -4.10 0.60 -14.08
C ALA A 155 -3.46 1.81 -13.38
N LEU A 156 -3.01 2.81 -14.13
CA LEU A 156 -2.41 4.03 -13.58
C LEU A 156 -3.44 5.13 -13.33
N GLY A 157 -4.67 4.99 -13.83
CA GLY A 157 -5.74 5.94 -13.59
C GLY A 157 -6.02 6.09 -12.10
N GLY A 158 -6.06 7.31 -11.57
CA GLY A 158 -6.28 7.57 -10.15
C GLY A 158 -7.57 6.94 -9.63
N SER A 159 -8.60 6.88 -10.48
CA SER A 159 -9.87 6.23 -10.18
C SER A 159 -9.83 4.69 -10.22
N ASN A 160 -8.84 4.10 -10.91
CA ASN A 160 -8.67 2.66 -11.03
C ASN A 160 -7.56 2.09 -10.14
N ARG A 161 -6.71 2.96 -9.60
CA ARG A 161 -5.61 2.52 -8.75
C ARG A 161 -6.13 1.89 -7.48
N LYS A 162 -5.63 0.68 -7.21
CA LYS A 162 -5.79 0.02 -5.93
C LYS A 162 -4.45 -0.01 -5.21
N PHE A 163 -4.51 0.12 -3.89
CA PHE A 163 -3.35 0.15 -3.04
C PHE A 163 -3.52 -0.81 -1.88
N TYR A 164 -2.48 -1.53 -1.57
CA TYR A 164 -2.31 -2.18 -0.27
C TYR A 164 -1.58 -1.21 0.66
N TRP A 165 -2.13 -0.97 1.85
CA TRP A 165 -1.42 -0.24 2.89
C TRP A 165 -0.41 -1.15 3.58
N ASN A 166 0.86 -1.00 3.26
CA ASN A 166 1.93 -1.69 3.95
C ASN A 166 2.27 -0.93 5.25
N SER A 167 1.63 -1.31 6.35
CA SER A 167 1.80 -0.68 7.67
C SER A 167 3.23 -0.86 8.22
N ILE A 168 3.91 -1.95 7.88
CA ILE A 168 5.29 -2.24 8.29
C ILE A 168 6.25 -1.23 7.67
N GLU A 169 6.20 -1.11 6.35
CA GLU A 169 7.06 -0.20 5.60
C GLU A 169 6.50 1.23 5.51
N ASN A 170 5.25 1.46 5.94
CA ASN A 170 4.57 2.75 5.99
C ASN A 170 4.50 3.43 4.60
N TYR A 171 3.88 2.76 3.62
CA TYR A 171 3.62 3.33 2.29
C TYR A 171 2.50 2.58 1.56
N PHE A 172 2.00 3.15 0.46
CA PHE A 172 0.98 2.55 -0.38
C PHE A 172 1.62 1.72 -1.50
N GLU A 173 1.51 0.40 -1.41
CA GLU A 173 1.93 -0.50 -2.49
C GLU A 173 0.84 -0.59 -3.54
N PRO A 174 1.16 -0.36 -4.83
CA PRO A 174 0.17 -0.46 -5.89
C PRO A 174 -0.19 -1.91 -6.17
N ILE A 175 -1.46 -2.18 -6.40
CA ILE A 175 -1.98 -3.44 -6.89
C ILE A 175 -2.26 -3.29 -8.40
N ALA A 176 -1.72 -4.19 -9.21
CA ALA A 176 -2.02 -4.21 -10.65
C ALA A 176 -3.46 -4.69 -10.86
N TYR A 177 -4.37 -3.75 -11.05
CA TYR A 177 -5.78 -3.99 -11.25
C TYR A 177 -6.24 -3.36 -12.56
N ASP A 178 -7.09 -4.06 -13.31
CA ASP A 178 -7.69 -3.59 -14.58
C ASP A 178 -6.67 -2.97 -15.55
N ALA A 179 -5.49 -3.59 -15.62
CA ALA A 179 -4.33 -3.05 -16.34
C ALA A 179 -4.51 -3.08 -17.87
N ASN A 180 -5.25 -4.04 -18.39
CA ASN A 180 -5.48 -4.27 -19.82
C ASN A 180 -4.20 -4.16 -20.68
N PRO A 181 -3.15 -4.96 -20.40
CA PRO A 181 -1.85 -4.83 -21.06
C PRO A 181 -1.94 -5.13 -22.56
N ASP A 182 -1.26 -4.33 -23.37
CA ASP A 182 -1.01 -4.60 -24.78
C ASP A 182 0.49 -4.56 -25.10
N ILE A 183 1.18 -5.63 -24.70
CA ILE A 183 2.64 -5.74 -24.85
C ILE A 183 3.07 -5.76 -26.33
N SER A 184 2.20 -6.16 -27.26
CA SER A 184 2.54 -6.23 -28.68
C SER A 184 2.59 -4.86 -29.35
N ARG A 185 1.92 -3.88 -28.77
CA ARG A 185 1.82 -2.53 -29.32
C ARG A 185 3.07 -1.71 -29.00
N ASP A 186 3.51 -0.89 -29.95
CA ASP A 186 4.51 0.15 -29.68
C ASP A 186 3.96 1.20 -28.71
N PHE A 187 4.83 1.66 -27.82
CA PHE A 187 4.49 2.79 -26.99
C PHE A 187 4.20 4.01 -27.87
N SER A 188 2.97 4.52 -27.79
CA SER A 188 2.54 5.62 -28.66
C SER A 188 3.00 6.96 -28.11
N THR A 189 3.83 7.65 -28.86
CA THR A 189 4.31 9.01 -28.56
C THR A 189 3.26 10.10 -28.87
N THR A 190 2.21 9.77 -29.62
CA THR A 190 1.22 10.73 -30.14
C THR A 190 0.16 11.11 -29.12
N THR A 191 -0.14 10.25 -28.18
CA THR A 191 -1.10 10.53 -27.14
C THR A 191 -0.44 11.17 -25.91
N THR A 192 0.07 12.38 -26.11
CA THR A 192 0.15 13.36 -25.05
C THR A 192 1.05 12.99 -23.85
N LEU A 193 2.32 12.66 -24.13
CA LEU A 193 3.38 12.72 -23.12
C LEU A 193 3.65 14.14 -22.59
N LYS A 194 2.99 15.14 -23.16
CA LYS A 194 2.99 16.47 -22.61
C LYS A 194 2.30 16.42 -21.26
N ALA A 195 3.08 16.35 -20.20
CA ALA A 195 2.67 16.56 -18.80
C ALA A 195 1.82 15.45 -18.16
N ARG A 196 1.95 14.16 -18.50
CA ARG A 196 1.05 13.13 -17.95
C ARG A 196 1.66 12.15 -16.97
N TYR A 197 2.95 12.20 -16.77
CA TYR A 197 3.60 11.30 -15.82
C TYR A 197 4.46 12.13 -14.88
N PRO A 198 4.03 12.33 -13.63
CA PRO A 198 4.89 12.91 -12.63
C PRO A 198 5.96 11.88 -12.30
N PHE A 199 6.96 11.81 -13.15
CA PHE A 199 8.16 11.11 -12.76
C PHE A 199 8.81 11.89 -11.63
N SER A 200 9.19 11.16 -10.58
CA SER A 200 9.92 11.76 -9.48
C SER A 200 11.31 12.23 -9.95
N ILE A 201 11.99 12.97 -9.09
CA ILE A 201 13.40 13.33 -9.32
C ILE A 201 14.32 12.08 -9.36
N PHE A 202 13.81 10.90 -9.02
CA PHE A 202 14.52 9.63 -9.02
C PHE A 202 14.24 8.77 -10.26
N TYR A 203 13.59 9.34 -11.27
CA TYR A 203 13.24 8.63 -12.51
C TYR A 203 14.42 7.89 -13.14
N ASP A 204 15.57 8.56 -13.28
CA ASP A 204 16.74 7.96 -13.94
C ASP A 204 17.21 6.70 -13.19
N GLU A 205 17.19 6.72 -11.84
CA GLU A 205 17.52 5.56 -11.00
C GLU A 205 16.49 4.43 -11.15
N ALA A 206 15.20 4.77 -11.21
CA ALA A 206 14.12 3.80 -11.41
C ALA A 206 14.20 3.16 -12.81
N PHE A 207 14.49 3.94 -13.84
CA PHE A 207 14.64 3.45 -15.20
C PHE A 207 15.79 2.45 -15.32
N GLU A 208 16.97 2.77 -14.79
CA GLU A 208 18.13 1.86 -14.85
C GLU A 208 17.88 0.57 -14.08
N LYS A 209 17.25 0.64 -12.89
CA LYS A 209 16.88 -0.55 -12.13
C LYS A 209 15.90 -1.44 -12.87
N LEU A 210 14.83 -0.88 -13.45
CA LEU A 210 13.88 -1.66 -14.23
C LEU A 210 14.53 -2.31 -15.45
N LYS A 211 15.41 -1.59 -16.14
CA LYS A 211 16.17 -2.09 -17.30
C LYS A 211 17.08 -3.26 -16.91
N GLU A 212 17.75 -3.16 -15.77
CA GLU A 212 18.57 -4.23 -15.21
C GLU A 212 17.70 -5.46 -14.84
N GLU A 213 16.60 -5.26 -14.11
CA GLU A 213 15.68 -6.33 -13.73
C GLU A 213 15.14 -7.08 -14.96
N LEU A 214 14.68 -6.34 -15.99
CA LEU A 214 14.20 -6.93 -17.24
C LEU A 214 15.30 -7.70 -17.99
N SER A 215 16.57 -7.32 -17.82
CA SER A 215 17.70 -7.99 -18.45
C SER A 215 18.11 -9.26 -17.74
N ASN A 216 17.86 -9.33 -16.44
CA ASN A 216 18.18 -10.46 -15.57
C ASN A 216 17.05 -11.51 -15.50
N ILE A 217 15.94 -11.32 -16.22
CA ILE A 217 14.83 -12.28 -16.22
C ILE A 217 15.29 -13.62 -16.83
N ASN A 218 15.17 -14.68 -16.04
CA ASN A 218 15.34 -16.05 -16.52
C ASN A 218 14.10 -16.48 -17.32
N THR A 219 14.19 -16.39 -18.65
CA THR A 219 13.09 -16.67 -19.57
C THR A 219 12.58 -18.10 -19.50
N LYS A 220 13.48 -19.08 -19.23
CA LYS A 220 13.11 -20.48 -19.08
C LYS A 220 12.28 -20.71 -17.80
N LYS A 221 12.70 -20.08 -16.69
CA LYS A 221 11.91 -20.11 -15.44
C LYS A 221 10.56 -19.46 -15.65
N LEU A 222 10.52 -18.25 -16.19
CA LEU A 222 9.27 -17.52 -16.45
C LEU A 222 8.32 -18.33 -17.36
N LYS A 223 8.81 -18.99 -18.42
CA LYS A 223 8.02 -19.89 -19.24
C LYS A 223 7.37 -21.01 -18.40
N ASN A 224 8.15 -21.62 -17.48
CA ASN A 224 7.65 -22.69 -16.64
C ASN A 224 6.57 -22.18 -15.68
N ASP A 225 6.79 -21.03 -15.07
CA ASP A 225 5.83 -20.38 -14.17
C ASP A 225 4.53 -20.03 -14.92
N LEU A 226 4.63 -19.49 -16.14
CA LEU A 226 3.46 -19.25 -17.00
C LEU A 226 2.72 -20.54 -17.35
N SER A 227 3.45 -21.62 -17.62
CA SER A 227 2.85 -22.94 -17.95
C SER A 227 2.11 -23.51 -16.73
N PHE A 228 2.65 -23.32 -15.52
CA PHE A 228 1.97 -23.69 -14.28
C PHE A 228 0.64 -22.94 -14.08
N LEU A 229 0.60 -21.67 -14.50
CA LEU A 229 -0.62 -20.86 -14.52
C LEU A 229 -1.55 -21.14 -15.73
N GLY A 230 -1.27 -22.20 -16.50
CA GLY A 230 -2.07 -22.58 -17.67
C GLY A 230 -1.79 -21.74 -18.93
N ILE A 231 -0.76 -20.91 -18.94
CA ILE A 231 -0.37 -20.10 -20.09
C ILE A 231 0.75 -20.81 -20.83
N ILE A 232 0.39 -21.49 -21.93
CA ILE A 232 1.36 -22.25 -22.75
C ILE A 232 1.95 -21.32 -23.81
N MET A 233 3.26 -21.04 -23.70
CA MET A 233 3.97 -20.14 -24.60
C MET A 233 5.39 -20.69 -24.86
N PRO A 234 5.91 -20.67 -26.13
CA PRO A 234 7.30 -20.98 -26.41
C PRO A 234 8.26 -19.99 -25.72
N GLU A 235 9.46 -20.44 -25.37
CA GLU A 235 10.44 -19.58 -24.70
C GLU A 235 10.82 -18.37 -25.56
N GLU A 236 10.92 -18.54 -26.88
CA GLU A 236 11.18 -17.46 -27.84
C GLU A 236 10.10 -16.39 -27.80
N ALA A 237 8.84 -16.77 -27.70
CA ALA A 237 7.75 -15.80 -27.57
C ALA A 237 7.81 -15.04 -26.22
N VAL A 238 8.28 -15.68 -25.15
CA VAL A 238 8.53 -15.00 -23.87
C VAL A 238 9.67 -13.98 -24.01
N LYS A 239 10.78 -14.37 -24.67
CA LYS A 239 11.91 -13.47 -24.97
C LYS A 239 11.47 -12.28 -25.83
N GLU A 240 10.67 -12.53 -26.86
CA GLU A 240 10.12 -11.48 -27.74
C GLU A 240 9.30 -10.46 -26.94
N LYS A 241 8.42 -10.93 -26.04
CA LYS A 241 7.62 -10.06 -25.18
C LYS A 241 8.48 -9.20 -24.25
N ILE A 242 9.50 -9.79 -23.63
CA ILE A 242 10.44 -9.05 -22.78
C ILE A 242 11.21 -8.00 -23.59
N ASN A 243 11.69 -8.36 -24.78
CA ASN A 243 12.37 -7.41 -25.67
C ASN A 243 11.45 -6.27 -26.08
N LYS A 244 10.17 -6.54 -26.34
CA LYS A 244 9.19 -5.51 -26.67
C LYS A 244 8.98 -4.53 -25.51
N ILE A 245 8.89 -5.03 -24.26
CA ILE A 245 8.81 -4.19 -23.07
C ILE A 245 10.06 -3.28 -22.97
N LYS A 246 11.26 -3.82 -23.21
CA LYS A 246 12.51 -3.03 -23.21
C LYS A 246 12.49 -1.94 -24.27
N VAL A 247 12.06 -2.25 -25.49
CA VAL A 247 11.93 -1.26 -26.56
C VAL A 247 10.96 -0.15 -26.15
N ASN A 248 9.80 -0.50 -25.62
CA ASN A 248 8.84 0.48 -25.14
C ASN A 248 9.41 1.32 -23.98
N LEU A 249 10.17 0.73 -23.06
CA LEU A 249 10.84 1.42 -21.97
C LEU A 249 11.88 2.44 -22.51
N ASP A 250 12.68 2.07 -23.49
CA ASP A 250 13.64 2.98 -24.14
C ASP A 250 12.92 4.14 -24.86
N LEU A 251 11.78 3.90 -25.50
CA LEU A 251 10.94 4.93 -26.12
C LEU A 251 10.38 5.91 -25.08
N ILE A 252 9.91 5.40 -23.92
CA ILE A 252 9.47 6.24 -22.80
C ILE A 252 10.60 7.15 -22.35
N ASN A 253 11.80 6.60 -22.16
CA ASN A 253 12.98 7.37 -21.72
C ASN A 253 13.39 8.45 -22.73
N GLN A 254 13.41 8.13 -24.03
CA GLN A 254 13.68 9.12 -25.08
C GLN A 254 12.68 10.29 -25.03
N ASN A 255 11.42 10.01 -24.79
CA ASN A 255 10.38 11.03 -24.70
C ASN A 255 10.48 11.83 -23.40
N TYR A 256 10.74 11.17 -22.28
CA TYR A 256 10.97 11.84 -21.00
C TYR A 256 12.12 12.84 -21.10
N ASN A 257 13.25 12.44 -21.68
CA ASN A 257 14.41 13.33 -21.84
C ASN A 257 14.14 14.57 -22.69
N LYS A 258 13.16 14.52 -23.61
CA LYS A 258 12.72 15.70 -24.38
C LYS A 258 11.92 16.70 -23.55
N VAL A 259 11.21 16.24 -22.52
CA VAL A 259 10.30 17.07 -21.72
C VAL A 259 10.82 17.33 -20.30
N LYS A 260 11.82 16.61 -19.83
CA LYS A 260 12.38 16.66 -18.46
C LYS A 260 12.56 18.07 -17.91
N ASN A 261 13.12 18.98 -18.73
CA ASN A 261 13.36 20.36 -18.30
C ASN A 261 12.07 21.20 -18.20
N GLN A 262 11.03 20.81 -18.94
CA GLN A 262 9.73 21.49 -18.88
C GLN A 262 8.93 21.02 -17.67
N ASP A 263 8.97 19.72 -17.35
CA ASP A 263 8.25 19.12 -16.23
C ASP A 263 8.85 19.53 -14.88
N LEU A 264 10.17 19.60 -14.75
CA LEU A 264 10.82 20.11 -13.54
C LEU A 264 10.42 21.57 -13.24
N ALA A 265 10.25 22.40 -14.27
CA ALA A 265 9.77 23.77 -14.10
C ALA A 265 8.31 23.79 -13.63
N ILE A 266 7.48 22.85 -14.08
CA ILE A 266 6.10 22.70 -13.67
C ILE A 266 6.03 22.20 -12.21
N HIS A 267 6.76 21.15 -11.86
CA HIS A 267 6.80 20.63 -10.49
C HIS A 267 7.22 21.66 -9.44
N ASN A 268 8.17 22.54 -9.76
CA ASN A 268 8.63 23.59 -8.86
C ASN A 268 7.63 24.75 -8.71
N GLN A 269 6.64 24.87 -9.59
CA GLN A 269 5.60 25.93 -9.53
C GLN A 269 4.40 25.55 -8.68
N TYR A 270 4.17 24.25 -8.40
CA TYR A 270 3.03 23.81 -7.61
C TYR A 270 3.34 23.81 -6.11
N LYS A 271 2.99 24.89 -5.44
CA LYS A 271 2.88 24.90 -3.98
C LYS A 271 1.54 24.28 -3.59
N TYR A 272 1.58 23.32 -2.68
CA TYR A 272 0.37 22.81 -2.04
C TYR A 272 -0.34 23.95 -1.32
N LYS A 273 -1.66 24.04 -1.47
CA LYS A 273 -2.43 25.09 -0.79
C LYS A 273 -2.47 24.83 0.70
N GLU A 274 -2.34 25.88 1.48
CA GLU A 274 -2.40 25.81 2.95
C GLU A 274 -3.78 25.40 3.47
N ASN A 275 -4.86 25.72 2.74
CA ASN A 275 -6.22 25.40 3.13
C ASN A 275 -6.90 24.40 2.20
N ILE A 276 -6.51 23.12 2.32
CA ILE A 276 -7.01 22.01 1.50
C ILE A 276 -8.50 21.78 1.72
N LEU A 277 -8.97 21.88 2.95
CA LEU A 277 -10.38 21.66 3.28
C LEU A 277 -11.30 22.71 2.67
N GLU A 278 -10.87 23.97 2.61
CA GLU A 278 -11.63 25.03 1.95
C GLU A 278 -11.74 24.75 0.45
N HIS A 279 -10.64 24.32 -0.17
CA HIS A 279 -10.63 23.94 -1.57
C HIS A 279 -11.55 22.76 -1.87
N PHE A 280 -11.45 21.70 -1.06
CA PHE A 280 -12.32 20.54 -1.16
C PHE A 280 -13.80 20.92 -1.03
N ASN A 281 -14.16 21.72 -0.04
CA ASN A 281 -15.52 22.15 0.18
C ASN A 281 -16.08 23.03 -0.96
N LYS A 282 -15.24 23.90 -1.55
CA LYS A 282 -15.64 24.67 -2.72
C LYS A 282 -15.96 23.78 -3.91
N ASN A 283 -15.12 22.79 -4.18
CA ASN A 283 -15.31 21.86 -5.28
C ASN A 283 -16.48 20.90 -5.03
N LEU A 284 -16.68 20.48 -3.79
CA LEU A 284 -17.76 19.57 -3.41
C LEU A 284 -19.16 20.16 -3.73
N LYS A 285 -19.34 21.47 -3.53
CA LYS A 285 -20.59 22.15 -3.91
C LYS A 285 -20.96 22.01 -5.38
N GLU A 286 -19.96 21.96 -6.24
CA GLU A 286 -20.20 21.82 -7.68
C GLU A 286 -20.58 20.39 -8.08
N VAL A 287 -20.27 19.41 -7.22
CA VAL A 287 -20.44 17.98 -7.50
C VAL A 287 -21.72 17.45 -6.86
N ASP A 288 -21.86 17.62 -5.55
CA ASP A 288 -23.04 17.21 -4.79
C ASP A 288 -23.26 18.12 -3.58
N PRO A 289 -24.15 19.11 -3.69
CA PRO A 289 -24.40 20.06 -2.61
C PRO A 289 -25.06 19.43 -1.38
N LYS A 290 -25.56 18.20 -1.47
CA LYS A 290 -26.23 17.48 -0.38
C LYS A 290 -25.34 16.43 0.30
N ALA A 291 -24.10 16.25 -0.15
CA ALA A 291 -23.20 15.30 0.46
C ALA A 291 -22.87 15.71 1.90
N LEU A 292 -23.06 14.80 2.84
CA LEU A 292 -22.64 14.94 4.23
C LEU A 292 -21.30 14.26 4.40
N LEU A 293 -20.42 14.93 5.12
CA LEU A 293 -19.06 14.49 5.36
C LEU A 293 -18.91 14.06 6.81
N ILE A 294 -18.25 12.97 7.05
CA ILE A 294 -17.90 12.49 8.38
C ILE A 294 -16.41 12.71 8.58
N LYS A 295 -16.09 13.35 9.68
CA LYS A 295 -14.73 13.56 10.16
C LYS A 295 -14.57 12.80 11.47
N HIS A 296 -13.52 11.99 11.56
CA HIS A 296 -13.10 11.37 12.81
C HIS A 296 -12.20 12.33 13.59
N ASN A 297 -12.43 12.47 14.89
CA ASN A 297 -11.60 13.27 15.79
C ASN A 297 -11.28 12.42 17.02
N ASN A 298 -10.03 12.08 17.23
CA ASN A 298 -9.54 11.14 18.23
C ASN A 298 -10.15 9.72 18.10
N SER A 299 -11.19 9.39 18.80
CA SER A 299 -11.92 8.10 18.69
C SER A 299 -13.36 8.28 18.24
N ASP A 300 -13.81 9.54 18.06
CA ASP A 300 -15.21 9.83 17.82
C ASP A 300 -15.48 10.23 16.38
N LEU A 301 -16.60 9.81 15.83
CA LEU A 301 -17.07 10.21 14.53
C LEU A 301 -17.95 11.45 14.65
N PHE A 302 -17.76 12.40 13.75
CA PHE A 302 -18.56 13.61 13.67
C PHE A 302 -19.15 13.75 12.26
N LYS A 303 -20.44 13.87 12.20
CA LYS A 303 -21.16 14.23 11.00
C LYS A 303 -21.08 15.74 10.84
N CYS A 304 -20.57 16.20 9.72
CA CYS A 304 -20.45 17.62 9.40
C CYS A 304 -21.30 17.95 8.20
N GLU A 305 -21.84 19.17 8.16
CA GLU A 305 -22.39 19.74 6.94
C GLU A 305 -21.28 20.04 5.93
N ILE A 306 -21.67 20.32 4.68
CA ILE A 306 -20.75 20.82 3.66
C ILE A 306 -19.98 22.00 4.25
N TYR A 307 -18.68 22.06 4.01
CA TYR A 307 -17.65 22.93 4.59
C TYR A 307 -17.06 22.44 5.93
N LEU A 308 -17.37 21.24 6.38
CA LEU A 308 -16.93 20.71 7.68
C LEU A 308 -17.24 21.68 8.83
N LYS A 309 -18.34 22.41 8.71
CA LYS A 309 -18.89 23.26 9.74
C LYS A 309 -20.06 22.55 10.41
N ASN A 310 -20.44 23.04 11.59
CA ASN A 310 -21.58 22.49 12.33
C ASN A 310 -21.50 20.98 12.49
N CYS A 311 -20.34 20.48 12.96
CA CYS A 311 -20.16 19.05 13.18
C CYS A 311 -20.88 18.62 14.48
N GLU A 312 -21.65 17.55 14.40
CA GLU A 312 -22.32 16.92 15.54
C GLU A 312 -21.76 15.50 15.75
N PHE A 313 -21.72 15.04 16.98
CA PHE A 313 -21.35 13.67 17.30
C PHE A 313 -22.25 12.69 16.57
N PHE A 314 -21.67 11.64 15.99
CA PHE A 314 -22.37 10.68 15.18
C PHE A 314 -22.03 9.26 15.61
N ASP A 315 -22.91 8.68 16.40
CA ASP A 315 -22.79 7.29 16.81
C ASP A 315 -23.35 6.36 15.74
N ILE A 316 -22.54 5.40 15.32
CA ILE A 316 -22.91 4.39 14.32
C ILE A 316 -22.48 3.00 14.77
N SER A 317 -23.23 2.00 14.36
CA SER A 317 -22.84 0.61 14.56
C SER A 317 -21.56 0.26 13.81
N LYS A 318 -20.86 -0.79 14.27
CA LYS A 318 -19.66 -1.30 13.57
C LYS A 318 -20.00 -1.72 12.12
N SER A 319 -21.19 -2.24 11.88
CA SER A 319 -21.68 -2.56 10.52
C SER A 319 -21.84 -1.31 9.65
N ASP A 320 -22.33 -0.21 10.22
CA ASP A 320 -22.48 1.04 9.46
C ASP A 320 -21.13 1.74 9.24
N LEU A 321 -20.20 1.61 10.19
CA LEU A 321 -18.80 2.04 9.98
C LEU A 321 -18.17 1.33 8.78
N ILE A 322 -18.36 0.03 8.65
CA ILE A 322 -17.87 -0.73 7.49
C ILE A 322 -18.48 -0.19 6.20
N LYS A 323 -19.80 -0.01 6.13
CA LYS A 323 -20.45 0.58 4.94
C LYS A 323 -19.95 1.99 4.63
N LEU A 324 -19.69 2.79 5.68
CA LEU A 324 -19.11 4.12 5.52
C LEU A 324 -17.73 4.06 4.85
N LEU A 325 -16.87 3.17 5.33
CA LEU A 325 -15.50 3.04 4.82
C LEU A 325 -15.44 2.36 3.44
N GLU A 326 -16.48 1.58 3.09
CA GLU A 326 -16.69 1.05 1.72
C GLU A 326 -17.34 2.08 0.78
N GLY A 327 -17.67 3.27 1.27
CA GLY A 327 -18.36 4.31 0.50
C GLY A 327 -19.84 3.99 0.21
N GLU A 328 -20.46 3.08 0.97
CA GLU A 328 -21.81 2.57 0.73
C GLU A 328 -22.86 3.03 1.76
N LEU A 329 -22.45 3.80 2.78
CA LEU A 329 -23.39 4.23 3.82
C LEU A 329 -24.41 5.24 3.28
N VAL A 330 -25.70 4.87 3.34
CA VAL A 330 -26.83 5.70 2.99
C VAL A 330 -27.84 5.66 4.15
N ILE A 331 -28.16 6.82 4.72
CA ILE A 331 -29.18 6.95 5.78
C ILE A 331 -30.19 7.99 5.33
N LYS A 332 -31.48 7.62 5.33
CA LYS A 332 -32.59 8.50 4.91
C LYS A 332 -32.32 9.20 3.56
N ASN A 333 -31.90 8.42 2.56
CA ASN A 333 -31.55 8.90 1.21
C ASN A 333 -30.36 9.90 1.16
N THR A 334 -29.58 10.00 2.22
CA THR A 334 -28.37 10.83 2.26
C THR A 334 -27.14 9.93 2.22
N ASN A 335 -26.25 10.22 1.28
CA ASN A 335 -24.97 9.56 1.15
C ASN A 335 -23.97 10.13 2.15
N TYR A 336 -23.25 9.26 2.84
CA TYR A 336 -22.20 9.64 3.77
C TYR A 336 -20.84 9.27 3.20
N GLN A 337 -19.85 10.13 3.41
CA GLN A 337 -18.48 9.88 3.00
C GLN A 337 -17.51 10.17 4.15
N TYR A 338 -16.53 9.29 4.30
CA TYR A 338 -15.49 9.42 5.30
C TYR A 338 -14.35 10.29 4.76
N VAL A 339 -14.11 11.43 5.39
CA VAL A 339 -13.03 12.35 5.01
C VAL A 339 -11.75 12.06 5.80
N GLY A 340 -11.88 11.70 7.07
CA GLY A 340 -10.75 11.39 7.93
C GLY A 340 -10.35 12.53 8.88
N GLN A 341 -9.24 12.30 9.56
CA GLN A 341 -8.68 13.15 10.61
C GLN A 341 -7.34 13.74 10.14
N ASN A 342 -7.03 14.96 10.62
CA ASN A 342 -5.70 15.57 10.44
C ASN A 342 -5.15 15.51 9.02
N LEU A 343 -5.82 16.17 8.08
CA LEU A 343 -5.41 16.28 6.69
C LEU A 343 -4.16 17.17 6.53
N ASP A 344 -3.10 16.91 7.29
CA ASP A 344 -1.83 17.62 7.22
C ASP A 344 -0.75 16.72 6.60
N LEU A 345 -0.04 17.23 5.60
CA LEU A 345 1.11 16.54 5.01
C LEU A 345 2.19 16.18 6.04
N LYS A 346 2.37 17.01 7.06
CA LYS A 346 3.34 16.71 8.13
C LYS A 346 2.91 15.49 8.94
N ALA A 347 1.61 15.28 9.13
CA ALA A 347 1.09 14.10 9.80
C ALA A 347 1.34 12.82 9.00
N LEU A 348 1.38 12.89 7.66
CA LEU A 348 1.68 11.75 6.80
C LEU A 348 3.08 11.19 7.03
N SER A 349 4.05 12.05 7.29
CA SER A 349 5.46 11.65 7.47
C SER A 349 5.82 11.25 8.90
N GLN A 350 4.90 11.35 9.86
CA GLN A 350 5.16 10.93 11.24
C GLN A 350 5.40 9.41 11.26
N LYS A 351 6.64 9.05 11.52
CA LYS A 351 7.00 7.68 11.90
C LYS A 351 6.33 7.42 13.24
N GLY A 352 5.57 6.33 13.34
CA GLY A 352 4.97 5.93 14.61
C GLY A 352 6.00 5.85 15.74
N ASN A 353 5.59 5.44 16.95
CA ASN A 353 6.38 5.44 18.20
C ASN A 353 7.62 4.53 18.21
N TYR A 354 8.22 4.26 17.01
CA TYR A 354 9.40 3.42 16.90
C TYR A 354 10.67 4.25 16.79
N PHE A 355 11.64 3.91 17.63
CA PHE A 355 13.04 4.31 17.46
C PHE A 355 13.69 3.41 16.40
N SER A 356 14.80 3.86 15.84
CA SER A 356 15.55 3.04 14.87
C SER A 356 17.05 3.09 15.12
N LYS A 357 17.72 1.94 14.91
CA LYS A 357 19.18 1.79 14.98
C LYS A 357 19.67 0.96 13.78
N LYS A 358 20.75 1.39 13.16
CA LYS A 358 21.41 0.61 12.11
C LYS A 358 22.26 -0.49 12.72
N PHE A 359 22.18 -1.69 12.13
CA PHE A 359 23.03 -2.82 12.43
C PHE A 359 23.45 -3.48 11.12
N LEU A 360 24.74 -3.37 10.78
CA LEU A 360 25.24 -3.74 9.45
C LEU A 360 24.43 -3.05 8.33
N ASN A 361 23.88 -3.81 7.41
CA ASN A 361 23.02 -3.30 6.34
C ASN A 361 21.50 -3.40 6.66
N SER A 362 21.16 -3.80 7.90
CA SER A 362 19.78 -3.89 8.38
C SER A 362 19.39 -2.68 9.23
N THR A 363 18.10 -2.52 9.46
CA THR A 363 17.57 -1.50 10.39
C THR A 363 16.74 -2.18 11.45
N ILE A 364 17.10 -1.96 12.71
CA ILE A 364 16.34 -2.40 13.89
C ILE A 364 15.40 -1.28 14.28
N PHE A 365 14.12 -1.58 14.36
CA PHE A 365 13.09 -0.70 14.88
C PHE A 365 12.58 -1.25 16.20
N TYR A 366 12.39 -0.37 17.19
CA TYR A 366 11.99 -0.78 18.54
C TYR A 366 11.12 0.28 19.19
N GLU A 367 10.19 -0.16 20.00
CA GLU A 367 9.27 0.69 20.74
C GLU A 367 9.92 1.26 22.01
N ASN A 368 9.26 2.28 22.59
CA ASN A 368 9.53 2.68 23.94
C ASN A 368 9.36 1.46 24.87
N GLY A 369 10.14 1.36 25.92
CA GLY A 369 10.14 0.14 26.76
C GLY A 369 11.09 -0.96 26.29
N ILE A 370 11.86 -0.75 25.22
CA ILE A 370 12.95 -1.63 24.79
C ILE A 370 14.30 -0.95 25.06
N VAL A 371 15.21 -1.68 25.71
CA VAL A 371 16.63 -1.34 25.79
C VAL A 371 17.39 -2.22 24.79
N LEU A 372 18.02 -1.58 23.80
CA LEU A 372 18.68 -2.25 22.67
C LEU A 372 20.20 -2.04 22.72
N GLU A 373 20.94 -3.13 22.79
CA GLU A 373 22.37 -3.19 22.57
C GLU A 373 22.67 -3.93 21.27
N ALA A 374 23.45 -3.34 20.39
CA ALA A 374 23.82 -3.95 19.12
C ALA A 374 25.31 -3.74 18.87
N ASP A 375 26.06 -4.83 18.95
CA ASP A 375 27.53 -4.90 18.79
C ASP A 375 27.87 -5.52 17.44
N GLN A 376 28.31 -4.68 16.50
CA GLN A 376 28.68 -5.14 15.15
C GLN A 376 29.98 -5.96 15.12
N ILE A 377 30.87 -5.82 16.13
CA ILE A 377 32.12 -6.58 16.18
C ILE A 377 31.87 -8.01 16.60
N LYS A 378 30.97 -8.18 17.59
CA LYS A 378 30.57 -9.50 18.08
C LYS A 378 29.46 -10.14 17.25
N ASN A 379 28.89 -9.42 16.29
CA ASN A 379 27.67 -9.81 15.58
C ASN A 379 26.54 -10.19 16.55
N GLU A 380 26.31 -9.35 17.55
CA GLU A 380 25.36 -9.65 18.62
C GLU A 380 24.35 -8.52 18.80
N ILE A 381 23.10 -8.90 18.99
CA ILE A 381 21.98 -8.00 19.29
C ILE A 381 21.32 -8.47 20.57
N ILE A 382 21.36 -7.63 21.62
CA ILE A 382 20.71 -7.91 22.89
C ILE A 382 19.53 -6.95 23.06
N ILE A 383 18.36 -7.51 23.29
CA ILE A 383 17.08 -6.82 23.41
C ILE A 383 16.54 -7.10 24.80
N ASN A 384 16.42 -6.07 25.63
CA ASN A 384 15.84 -6.17 26.94
C ASN A 384 14.51 -5.41 26.96
N GLN A 385 13.40 -6.13 27.01
CA GLN A 385 12.07 -5.57 27.15
C GLN A 385 11.89 -5.08 28.59
N LYS A 386 11.39 -3.85 28.77
CA LYS A 386 11.09 -3.22 30.06
C LYS A 386 9.61 -3.01 30.27
N GLU A 387 8.84 -2.98 29.19
CA GLU A 387 7.38 -2.84 29.21
C GLU A 387 6.74 -4.04 28.50
N ILE A 388 5.70 -4.61 29.09
CA ILE A 388 4.96 -5.75 28.54
C ILE A 388 4.39 -5.35 27.19
N GLY A 389 4.57 -6.24 26.19
CA GLY A 389 4.06 -6.03 24.83
C GLY A 389 4.89 -5.11 23.94
N ALA A 390 5.96 -4.45 24.47
CA ALA A 390 6.86 -3.68 23.62
C ALA A 390 7.60 -4.57 22.63
N ARG A 391 7.68 -4.14 21.37
CA ARG A 391 8.12 -4.95 20.22
C ARG A 391 9.37 -4.41 19.56
N VAL A 392 10.07 -5.33 18.91
CA VAL A 392 11.23 -5.03 18.06
C VAL A 392 11.06 -5.73 16.73
N TYR A 393 11.37 -5.03 15.63
CA TYR A 393 11.50 -5.70 14.35
C TYR A 393 12.76 -5.26 13.62
N ILE A 394 13.37 -6.24 12.92
CA ILE A 394 14.57 -6.03 12.10
C ILE A 394 14.14 -6.13 10.63
N LEU A 395 14.38 -5.08 9.88
CA LEU A 395 13.85 -4.92 8.52
C LEU A 395 14.99 -4.82 7.51
N ASN A 396 14.86 -5.62 6.46
CA ASN A 396 15.74 -5.69 5.30
C ASN A 396 17.22 -5.98 5.66
N GLY A 397 17.99 -6.43 4.71
CA GLY A 397 19.42 -6.65 4.84
C GLY A 397 19.82 -8.10 5.17
N ASN A 398 21.00 -8.29 5.73
CA ASN A 398 21.58 -9.60 5.97
C ASN A 398 21.97 -9.76 7.44
N LEU A 399 21.69 -10.94 8.00
CA LEU A 399 22.18 -11.39 9.30
C LEU A 399 23.03 -12.65 9.08
N ILE A 400 24.34 -12.50 9.13
CA ILE A 400 25.31 -13.57 8.91
C ILE A 400 26.05 -13.82 10.21
N ASP A 401 26.09 -15.08 10.66
CA ASP A 401 26.74 -15.50 11.91
C ASP A 401 26.33 -14.64 13.13
N THR A 402 25.09 -14.15 13.12
CA THR A 402 24.57 -13.22 14.12
C THR A 402 23.90 -13.96 15.27
N THR A 403 24.03 -13.43 16.48
CA THR A 403 23.30 -13.91 17.64
C THR A 403 22.32 -12.83 18.10
N ILE A 404 21.04 -13.21 18.27
CA ILE A 404 19.99 -12.32 18.80
C ILE A 404 19.51 -12.90 20.14
N ILE A 405 19.55 -12.08 21.18
CA ILE A 405 19.07 -12.43 22.51
C ILE A 405 17.94 -11.48 22.87
N PHE A 406 16.73 -12.03 23.06
CA PHE A 406 15.55 -11.28 23.51
C PHE A 406 15.20 -11.70 24.95
N ASN A 407 15.25 -10.77 25.86
CA ASN A 407 14.88 -10.93 27.25
C ASN A 407 13.61 -10.16 27.52
N GLY A 408 12.47 -10.86 27.58
CA GLY A 408 11.18 -10.26 27.91
C GLY A 408 11.02 -9.99 29.41
N VAL A 409 9.99 -9.27 29.75
CA VAL A 409 9.62 -9.01 31.15
C VAL A 409 9.09 -10.29 31.77
N GLU A 410 9.67 -10.69 32.90
CA GLU A 410 9.17 -11.84 33.65
C GLU A 410 7.77 -11.51 34.22
N THR A 411 6.75 -12.19 33.72
CA THR A 411 5.38 -12.04 34.20
C THR A 411 5.04 -13.12 35.22
N PHE A 412 4.54 -12.73 36.37
CA PHE A 412 3.94 -13.67 37.32
C PHE A 412 2.59 -14.11 36.79
N ALA A 413 2.16 -15.32 37.10
CA ALA A 413 1.05 -16.08 36.53
C ALA A 413 -0.36 -15.42 36.53
N ASN A 414 -0.51 -14.18 36.96
CA ASN A 414 -1.78 -13.50 37.12
C ASN A 414 -1.89 -12.16 36.34
N ILE A 415 -0.93 -11.87 35.44
CA ILE A 415 -1.05 -10.68 34.61
C ILE A 415 -1.72 -11.14 33.30
N GLU A 416 -2.96 -10.68 33.09
CA GLU A 416 -3.59 -10.81 31.79
C GLU A 416 -2.67 -10.15 30.74
N PRO A 417 -2.45 -10.83 29.60
CA PRO A 417 -1.66 -10.24 28.52
C PRO A 417 -2.30 -8.96 28.04
N GLN A 418 -1.50 -8.08 27.47
CA GLN A 418 -2.09 -6.95 26.75
C GLN A 418 -3.09 -7.48 25.71
N ASN A 419 -4.29 -6.89 25.71
CA ASN A 419 -5.45 -7.30 24.93
C ASN A 419 -5.27 -7.26 23.39
N TYR A 420 -4.03 -7.07 22.89
CA TYR A 420 -3.77 -6.88 21.48
C TYR A 420 -2.76 -7.88 20.94
N PRO A 421 -3.23 -8.91 20.19
CA PRO A 421 -2.35 -9.89 19.56
C PRO A 421 -1.39 -9.28 18.55
N ILE A 422 -1.77 -8.15 17.94
CA ILE A 422 -0.96 -7.42 16.97
C ILE A 422 -0.74 -5.97 17.39
N ASP A 423 0.32 -5.34 16.86
CA ASP A 423 0.56 -3.90 16.99
C ASP A 423 -0.03 -3.10 15.81
N LEU A 424 0.18 -1.77 15.81
CA LEU A 424 -0.26 -0.89 14.70
C LEU A 424 0.50 -1.13 13.37
N LYS A 425 1.51 -2.00 13.36
CA LYS A 425 2.17 -2.50 12.16
C LYS A 425 1.59 -3.83 11.67
N GLY A 426 0.68 -4.42 12.44
CA GLY A 426 0.13 -5.74 12.18
C GLY A 426 1.10 -6.87 12.54
N LEU A 427 2.10 -6.61 13.39
CA LEU A 427 3.08 -7.61 13.82
C LEU A 427 2.59 -8.34 15.06
N THR A 428 2.76 -9.66 15.07
CA THR A 428 2.43 -10.58 16.16
C THR A 428 3.61 -10.81 17.09
N GLY A 429 4.83 -10.81 16.54
CA GLY A 429 6.05 -11.14 17.26
C GLY A 429 6.54 -10.08 18.24
N CYS A 430 7.03 -10.49 19.43
CA CYS A 430 7.86 -9.62 20.26
C CYS A 430 9.16 -9.25 19.53
N LEU A 431 9.76 -10.22 18.85
CA LEU A 431 10.85 -10.05 17.90
C LEU A 431 10.40 -10.47 16.50
N SER A 432 10.40 -9.56 15.55
CA SER A 432 10.07 -9.89 14.15
C SER A 432 11.27 -9.66 13.23
N LEU A 433 11.54 -10.61 12.33
CA LEU A 433 12.57 -10.52 11.29
C LEU A 433 11.87 -10.44 9.93
N ILE A 434 12.09 -9.36 9.18
CA ILE A 434 11.27 -9.05 8.00
C ILE A 434 12.15 -8.77 6.78
N ASN A 435 11.90 -9.47 5.68
CA ASN A 435 12.65 -9.34 4.41
C ASN A 435 14.16 -9.54 4.59
N MET A 436 14.57 -10.55 5.35
CA MET A 436 15.97 -10.79 5.71
C MET A 436 16.59 -11.87 4.82
N LYS A 437 17.90 -11.71 4.54
CA LYS A 437 18.77 -12.82 4.15
C LYS A 437 19.52 -13.30 5.38
N ILE A 438 19.37 -14.55 5.71
CA ILE A 438 19.82 -15.12 6.99
C ILE A 438 20.83 -16.23 6.72
N GLU A 439 21.96 -16.22 7.43
CA GLU A 439 22.96 -17.28 7.37
C GLU A 439 23.50 -17.56 8.78
N ASN A 440 23.36 -18.80 9.24
CA ASN A 440 23.83 -19.28 10.55
C ASN A 440 23.33 -18.43 11.76
N LEU A 441 22.13 -17.86 11.68
CA LEU A 441 21.55 -17.06 12.75
C LEU A 441 21.29 -17.91 14.00
N LYS A 442 21.54 -17.36 15.17
CA LYS A 442 21.13 -17.92 16.46
C LYS A 442 20.14 -16.96 17.13
N ILE A 443 19.03 -17.47 17.59
CA ILE A 443 17.99 -16.72 18.30
C ILE A 443 17.78 -17.36 19.67
N SER A 444 17.77 -16.53 20.71
CA SER A 444 17.35 -16.93 22.06
C SER A 444 16.31 -15.93 22.54
N ALA A 445 15.09 -16.39 22.82
CA ALA A 445 14.01 -15.55 23.32
C ALA A 445 13.47 -16.14 24.64
N THR A 446 13.33 -15.31 25.65
CA THR A 446 12.80 -15.72 26.95
C THR A 446 11.77 -14.73 27.46
N ASN A 447 10.74 -15.23 28.17
CA ASN A 447 9.67 -14.42 28.76
C ASN A 447 8.96 -13.48 27.75
N SER A 448 8.69 -13.96 26.56
CA SER A 448 7.99 -13.20 25.52
C SER A 448 6.50 -13.08 25.84
N ASN A 449 5.97 -11.86 25.78
CA ASN A 449 4.60 -11.54 26.19
C ASN A 449 3.71 -11.10 25.03
N CYS A 450 4.14 -11.31 23.78
CA CYS A 450 3.36 -11.05 22.58
C CYS A 450 2.67 -12.34 22.10
N GLU A 451 1.93 -12.29 21.02
CA GLU A 451 1.33 -13.48 20.41
C GLU A 451 2.41 -14.49 20.04
N ASP A 452 3.42 -14.05 19.27
CA ASP A 452 4.60 -14.87 19.00
C ASP A 452 5.81 -14.37 19.79
N ALA A 453 6.64 -15.29 20.28
CA ALA A 453 7.93 -14.88 20.81
C ALA A 453 8.82 -14.35 19.67
N VAL A 454 8.88 -15.10 18.57
CA VAL A 454 9.64 -14.75 17.36
C VAL A 454 8.76 -14.97 16.13
N ASN A 455 8.70 -13.96 15.26
CA ASN A 455 8.03 -14.08 13.96
C ASN A 455 9.02 -13.77 12.83
N VAL A 456 9.12 -14.64 11.81
CA VAL A 456 10.03 -14.49 10.66
C VAL A 456 9.23 -14.38 9.38
N ILE A 457 9.27 -13.21 8.74
CA ILE A 457 8.40 -12.85 7.63
C ILE A 457 9.22 -12.62 6.35
N ASN A 458 8.81 -13.26 5.25
CA ASN A 458 9.38 -13.06 3.91
C ASN A 458 10.93 -13.08 3.89
N SER A 459 11.52 -14.06 4.58
CA SER A 459 12.96 -14.18 4.77
C SER A 459 13.49 -15.48 4.18
N LYS A 460 14.80 -15.52 3.87
CA LYS A 460 15.43 -16.68 3.24
C LYS A 460 16.77 -17.01 3.87
N GLY A 461 17.10 -18.31 3.94
CA GLY A 461 18.41 -18.75 4.33
C GLY A 461 18.44 -19.80 5.45
N SER A 462 19.35 -19.64 6.43
CA SER A 462 19.55 -20.66 7.47
C SER A 462 19.60 -20.06 8.87
N ILE A 463 18.91 -20.73 9.79
CA ILE A 463 18.96 -20.48 11.23
C ILE A 463 19.62 -21.68 11.89
N LYS A 464 20.72 -21.47 12.59
CA LYS A 464 21.47 -22.52 13.27
C LYS A 464 20.76 -23.02 14.51
N LYS A 465 20.20 -22.10 15.31
CA LYS A 465 19.47 -22.46 16.53
C LYS A 465 18.41 -21.43 16.86
N VAL A 466 17.21 -21.90 17.20
CA VAL A 466 16.15 -21.12 17.87
C VAL A 466 15.96 -21.74 19.25
N PHE A 467 16.12 -20.94 20.28
CA PHE A 467 15.79 -21.29 21.66
C PHE A 467 14.71 -20.35 22.19
N ILE A 468 13.60 -20.91 22.66
CA ILE A 468 12.52 -20.16 23.30
C ILE A 468 12.27 -20.73 24.68
N GLY A 469 12.66 -19.98 25.71
CA GLY A 469 12.54 -20.42 27.10
C GLY A 469 11.10 -20.35 27.61
N LYS A 470 10.39 -19.27 27.30
CA LYS A 470 8.98 -19.10 27.67
C LYS A 470 8.31 -18.12 26.70
N SER A 471 7.16 -18.50 26.14
CA SER A 471 6.28 -17.63 25.36
C SER A 471 4.87 -17.60 25.95
N TYR A 472 4.21 -16.45 25.81
CA TYR A 472 2.86 -16.27 26.33
C TYR A 472 1.82 -17.02 25.48
N SER A 473 1.95 -17.00 24.13
CA SER A 473 1.11 -17.77 23.21
C SER A 473 2.02 -18.65 22.35
N ASP A 474 2.40 -18.24 21.15
CA ASP A 474 3.16 -19.04 20.23
C ASP A 474 4.68 -18.85 20.38
N GLY A 475 5.44 -19.90 20.10
CA GLY A 475 6.89 -19.85 20.18
C GLY A 475 7.52 -19.18 18.96
N LEU A 476 7.39 -19.81 17.80
CA LEU A 476 7.97 -19.39 16.55
C LEU A 476 6.94 -19.43 15.44
N ASP A 477 6.71 -18.29 14.79
CA ASP A 477 5.90 -18.19 13.58
C ASP A 477 6.77 -17.85 12.36
N VAL A 478 6.49 -18.48 11.20
CA VAL A 478 7.28 -18.34 9.97
C VAL A 478 6.37 -18.10 8.78
N ASP A 479 6.24 -16.84 8.39
CA ASP A 479 5.38 -16.40 7.30
C ASP A 479 6.16 -16.20 6.00
N PHE A 480 5.69 -16.74 4.87
CA PHE A 480 6.20 -16.47 3.51
C PHE A 480 7.72 -16.65 3.35
N SER A 481 8.35 -17.49 4.16
CA SER A 481 9.81 -17.61 4.27
C SER A 481 10.33 -18.96 3.77
N GLU A 482 11.55 -18.95 3.23
CA GLU A 482 12.27 -20.16 2.81
C GLU A 482 13.49 -20.36 3.73
N LEU A 483 13.29 -21.05 4.85
CA LEU A 483 14.29 -21.21 5.90
C LEU A 483 14.66 -22.67 6.13
N LYS A 484 15.96 -22.91 6.31
CA LYS A 484 16.47 -24.15 6.91
C LYS A 484 16.83 -23.86 8.35
N ILE A 485 16.20 -24.56 9.29
CA ILE A 485 16.48 -24.45 10.73
C ILE A 485 17.12 -25.75 11.19
N ASP A 486 18.34 -25.67 11.75
CA ASP A 486 19.07 -26.85 12.15
C ASP A 486 18.64 -27.38 13.53
N GLU A 487 18.31 -26.46 14.47
CA GLU A 487 17.90 -26.81 15.84
C GLU A 487 16.81 -25.88 16.34
N ILE A 488 15.72 -26.43 16.86
CA ILE A 488 14.63 -25.69 17.53
C ILE A 488 14.41 -26.30 18.90
N GLU A 489 14.44 -25.47 19.94
CA GLU A 489 14.16 -25.85 21.32
C GLU A 489 13.18 -24.87 21.92
N ILE A 490 11.94 -25.29 22.21
CA ILE A 490 10.89 -24.50 22.84
C ILE A 490 10.50 -25.19 24.14
N LEU A 491 10.78 -24.55 25.28
CA LEU A 491 10.56 -25.19 26.59
C LEU A 491 9.10 -25.00 27.06
N ASN A 492 8.57 -23.79 26.95
CA ASN A 492 7.23 -23.45 27.42
C ASN A 492 6.56 -22.49 26.43
N SER A 493 5.56 -22.99 25.73
CA SER A 493 4.63 -22.21 24.92
C SER A 493 3.21 -22.51 25.43
N VAL A 494 2.37 -21.48 25.57
CA VAL A 494 1.02 -21.68 26.10
C VAL A 494 0.06 -22.20 25.02
N ASN A 495 0.29 -21.85 23.75
CA ASN A 495 -0.53 -22.24 22.62
C ASN A 495 0.27 -23.16 21.67
N ASP A 496 0.83 -22.64 20.60
CA ASP A 496 1.53 -23.44 19.60
C ASP A 496 3.06 -23.31 19.66
N CYS A 497 3.74 -24.34 19.20
CA CYS A 497 5.19 -24.35 19.07
C CYS A 497 5.63 -23.98 17.66
#